data_ab6411b3b2477ab4c1c1fda551f46416
#
_entry.id   ab6411b3b2477ab4c1c1fda551f46416
#
_cell.length_a   1.000
_cell.length_b   1.000
_cell.length_c   1.000
_cell.angle_alpha   90.00
_cell.angle_beta   90.00
_cell.angle_gamma   90.00
#
_symmetry.space_group_name_H-M   'P 1'
#
loop_
_entity.id
_entity.type
_entity.pdbx_description
1 polymer ?
#
loop_
_entity_poly.entity_id
_entity_poly.type
_entity_poly.pdbx_seq_one_letter_code
_entity_poly.pdbx_strand_id
1 'polypeptide(L)'
;MLKNLIIRQETPADYHQTEQMVMRSFWNKYWPGCTEHLLTRIIRDSRDYVPELSRVAEWNGQIVGAIYYTRAWIVDGDTRREVVTFGPLAVEPMMEGNDIGGALVRETLGLAGSFGAAGIIIMGEPYYYPRFGFRRGAEFGITDAWGNSPDALMVFPLNDDFSSIHGKLIESQDFEKLDDQETLNRIGEEFPKYRKVKAQEGFQQIFGQHLGVVEAIQDGVYSVRYWEKLISAHLAGATTEKPVVGSDVQFVWNHQGESRITKVIRNLLEEEHGSGISGVGLSHSAGADVGE
;
A
#
# COMPACT_ATOMS: atom_id res chain seq x y z
N MET A 1 10.64 -6.94 -17.42
CA MET A 1 9.60 -7.83 -16.85
C MET A 1 10.24 -9.15 -16.44
N LEU A 2 9.95 -9.63 -15.25
CA LEU A 2 10.48 -10.93 -14.76
C LEU A 2 10.04 -12.06 -15.70
N LYS A 3 11.00 -12.93 -16.07
CA LYS A 3 10.69 -14.13 -16.81
C LYS A 3 9.83 -15.06 -15.93
N ASN A 4 8.77 -15.61 -16.50
CA ASN A 4 7.77 -16.46 -15.82
C ASN A 4 6.90 -15.75 -14.77
N LEU A 5 6.74 -14.42 -14.81
CA LEU A 5 5.71 -13.75 -14.05
C LEU A 5 4.34 -14.09 -14.66
N ILE A 6 3.41 -14.57 -13.83
CA ILE A 6 2.04 -14.91 -14.20
C ILE A 6 1.11 -13.94 -13.48
N ILE A 7 0.23 -13.25 -14.21
CA ILE A 7 -0.85 -12.46 -13.62
C ILE A 7 -2.13 -13.24 -13.84
N ARG A 8 -2.83 -13.52 -12.75
CA ARG A 8 -4.05 -14.33 -12.75
C ARG A 8 -5.05 -13.87 -11.71
N GLN A 9 -6.26 -14.38 -11.79
CA GLN A 9 -7.24 -14.21 -10.74
C GLN A 9 -6.76 -14.96 -9.48
N GLU A 10 -7.07 -14.39 -8.33
CA GLU A 10 -6.78 -15.00 -7.03
C GLU A 10 -7.73 -16.19 -6.77
N THR A 11 -7.24 -17.18 -6.06
CA THR A 11 -8.04 -18.32 -5.58
C THR A 11 -8.01 -18.38 -4.05
N PRO A 12 -8.96 -19.08 -3.40
CA PRO A 12 -8.95 -19.22 -1.95
C PRO A 12 -7.66 -19.81 -1.37
N ALA A 13 -6.93 -20.62 -2.15
CA ALA A 13 -5.64 -21.17 -1.72
C ALA A 13 -4.54 -20.10 -1.61
N ASP A 14 -4.71 -18.95 -2.26
CA ASP A 14 -3.74 -17.86 -2.26
C ASP A 14 -3.94 -16.89 -1.09
N TYR A 15 -5.13 -16.84 -0.50
CA TYR A 15 -5.59 -15.79 0.42
C TYR A 15 -4.60 -15.49 1.53
N HIS A 16 -4.18 -16.51 2.26
CA HIS A 16 -3.25 -16.32 3.38
C HIS A 16 -1.89 -15.78 2.94
N GLN A 17 -1.34 -16.32 1.84
CA GLN A 17 -0.07 -15.86 1.29
C GLN A 17 -0.17 -14.41 0.79
N THR A 18 -1.27 -14.07 0.13
CA THR A 18 -1.50 -12.70 -0.37
C THR A 18 -1.64 -11.70 0.77
N GLU A 19 -2.41 -12.02 1.80
CA GLU A 19 -2.56 -11.15 2.98
C GLU A 19 -1.22 -10.90 3.67
N GLN A 20 -0.41 -11.94 3.86
CA GLN A 20 0.93 -11.78 4.42
C GLN A 20 1.84 -10.94 3.53
N MET A 21 1.78 -11.10 2.20
CA MET A 21 2.53 -10.29 1.24
C MET A 21 2.08 -8.82 1.30
N VAL A 22 0.78 -8.56 1.32
CA VAL A 22 0.22 -7.21 1.48
C VAL A 22 0.67 -6.59 2.80
N MET A 23 0.61 -7.34 3.90
CA MET A 23 1.11 -6.88 5.20
C MET A 23 2.58 -6.44 5.11
N ARG A 24 3.46 -7.24 4.53
CA ARG A 24 4.88 -6.88 4.35
C ARG A 24 5.06 -5.64 3.48
N SER A 25 4.24 -5.49 2.43
CA SER A 25 4.31 -4.36 1.50
C SER A 25 3.99 -3.00 2.16
N PHE A 26 3.12 -3.00 3.16
CA PHE A 26 2.60 -1.76 3.77
C PHE A 26 3.08 -1.52 5.21
N TRP A 27 3.67 -2.52 5.88
CA TRP A 27 4.05 -2.40 7.28
C TRP A 27 5.01 -1.25 7.55
N ASN A 28 4.62 -0.35 8.48
CA ASN A 28 5.37 0.86 8.81
C ASN A 28 5.62 1.81 7.62
N LYS A 29 4.86 1.68 6.53
CA LYS A 29 5.07 2.48 5.32
C LYS A 29 4.53 3.91 5.48
N TYR A 30 3.33 4.04 5.97
CA TYR A 30 2.65 5.34 6.14
C TYR A 30 2.50 5.71 7.61
N TRP A 31 2.29 4.72 8.47
CA TRP A 31 2.16 4.83 9.92
C TRP A 31 2.67 3.56 10.59
N PRO A 32 2.84 3.53 11.95
CA PRO A 32 3.27 2.33 12.66
C PRO A 32 2.30 1.16 12.47
N GLY A 33 2.76 0.08 11.87
CA GLY A 33 1.93 -1.05 11.45
C GLY A 33 1.31 -0.83 10.07
N CYS A 34 0.21 -1.51 9.79
CA CYS A 34 -0.64 -1.33 8.60
C CYS A 34 -1.99 -2.04 8.79
N THR A 35 -2.98 -1.67 7.97
CA THR A 35 -4.31 -2.30 7.94
C THR A 35 -4.66 -2.88 6.56
N GLU A 36 -3.83 -2.68 5.56
CA GLU A 36 -4.09 -3.04 4.16
C GLU A 36 -4.30 -4.55 3.97
N HIS A 37 -3.62 -5.39 4.75
CA HIS A 37 -3.85 -6.84 4.75
C HIS A 37 -5.22 -7.23 5.31
N LEU A 38 -5.73 -6.47 6.29
CA LEU A 38 -7.08 -6.63 6.82
C LEU A 38 -8.11 -6.14 5.81
N LEU A 39 -7.81 -5.03 5.13
CA LEU A 39 -8.63 -4.50 4.04
C LEU A 39 -8.79 -5.52 2.91
N THR A 40 -7.76 -6.27 2.52
CA THR A 40 -7.90 -7.32 1.49
C THR A 40 -8.95 -8.36 1.85
N ARG A 41 -9.01 -8.76 3.12
CA ARG A 41 -10.04 -9.70 3.62
C ARG A 41 -11.42 -9.05 3.60
N ILE A 42 -11.56 -7.82 4.07
CA ILE A 42 -12.81 -7.06 4.03
C ILE A 42 -13.34 -6.91 2.61
N ILE A 43 -12.44 -6.60 1.65
CA ILE A 43 -12.79 -6.47 0.23
C ILE A 43 -13.36 -7.78 -0.31
N ARG A 44 -12.72 -8.92 -0.07
CA ARG A 44 -13.20 -10.23 -0.56
C ARG A 44 -14.59 -10.58 -0.06
N ASP A 45 -14.93 -10.16 1.16
CA ASP A 45 -16.23 -10.38 1.78
C ASP A 45 -17.27 -9.30 1.42
N SER A 46 -16.85 -8.25 0.69
CA SER A 46 -17.73 -7.15 0.30
C SER A 46 -18.57 -7.52 -0.90
N ARG A 47 -19.84 -7.07 -0.90
CA ARG A 47 -20.72 -7.12 -2.09
C ARG A 47 -20.24 -6.25 -3.25
N ASP A 48 -19.39 -5.26 -2.94
CA ASP A 48 -18.80 -4.34 -3.92
C ASP A 48 -17.49 -4.86 -4.52
N TYR A 49 -17.02 -6.02 -4.08
CA TYR A 49 -15.83 -6.66 -4.62
C TYR A 49 -15.98 -6.96 -6.12
N VAL A 50 -14.91 -6.71 -6.89
CA VAL A 50 -14.86 -6.96 -8.33
C VAL A 50 -13.76 -7.99 -8.63
N PRO A 51 -14.04 -9.29 -8.44
CA PRO A 51 -13.06 -10.35 -8.68
C PRO A 51 -12.61 -10.43 -10.14
N GLU A 52 -13.45 -9.99 -11.09
CA GLU A 52 -13.13 -9.96 -12.51
C GLU A 52 -11.96 -9.02 -12.83
N LEU A 53 -11.75 -7.99 -12.05
CA LEU A 53 -10.64 -7.04 -12.21
C LEU A 53 -9.50 -7.30 -11.23
N SER A 54 -9.76 -7.94 -10.09
CA SER A 54 -8.74 -8.19 -9.08
C SER A 54 -7.75 -9.28 -9.53
N ARG A 55 -6.47 -9.04 -9.32
CA ARG A 55 -5.40 -9.94 -9.80
C ARG A 55 -4.32 -10.12 -8.75
N VAL A 56 -3.70 -11.29 -8.81
CA VAL A 56 -2.41 -11.57 -8.17
C VAL A 56 -1.33 -11.78 -9.21
N ALA A 57 -0.12 -11.43 -8.86
CA ALA A 57 1.08 -11.72 -9.62
C ALA A 57 1.82 -12.87 -8.93
N GLU A 58 2.00 -13.97 -9.65
CA GLU A 58 2.71 -15.15 -9.19
C GLU A 58 4.06 -15.27 -9.90
N TRP A 59 5.09 -15.57 -9.14
CA TRP A 59 6.42 -15.85 -9.66
C TRP A 59 7.03 -17.05 -8.93
N ASN A 60 7.39 -18.10 -9.69
CA ASN A 60 7.94 -19.34 -9.14
C ASN A 60 7.08 -19.97 -8.03
N GLY A 61 5.75 -19.94 -8.18
CA GLY A 61 4.81 -20.49 -7.21
C GLY A 61 4.58 -19.64 -5.97
N GLN A 62 5.09 -18.40 -5.94
CA GLN A 62 4.89 -17.46 -4.84
C GLN A 62 4.09 -16.26 -5.30
N ILE A 63 3.15 -15.78 -4.49
CA ILE A 63 2.46 -14.52 -4.72
C ILE A 63 3.42 -13.37 -4.39
N VAL A 64 3.72 -12.56 -5.41
CA VAL A 64 4.68 -11.44 -5.34
C VAL A 64 4.03 -10.09 -5.62
N GLY A 65 2.74 -10.07 -5.90
CA GLY A 65 1.98 -8.83 -6.06
C GLY A 65 0.49 -9.09 -6.05
N ALA A 66 -0.29 -8.06 -5.75
CA ALA A 66 -1.75 -8.11 -5.78
C ALA A 66 -2.35 -6.72 -6.02
N ILE A 67 -3.51 -6.69 -6.66
CA ILE A 67 -4.35 -5.50 -6.87
C ILE A 67 -5.81 -5.90 -6.69
N TYR A 68 -6.55 -5.15 -5.87
CA TYR A 68 -7.95 -5.44 -5.56
C TYR A 68 -8.83 -4.31 -6.02
N TYR A 69 -9.97 -4.66 -6.63
CA TYR A 69 -10.96 -3.72 -7.14
C TYR A 69 -12.27 -3.83 -6.38
N THR A 70 -12.89 -2.68 -6.16
CA THR A 70 -14.27 -2.58 -5.65
C THR A 70 -15.06 -1.61 -6.51
N ARG A 71 -16.39 -1.76 -6.51
CA ARG A 71 -17.30 -0.74 -7.04
C ARG A 71 -17.28 0.48 -6.18
N ALA A 72 -17.40 1.62 -6.81
CA ALA A 72 -17.56 2.93 -6.20
C ALA A 72 -18.50 3.77 -7.06
N TRP A 73 -18.86 4.93 -6.62
CA TRP A 73 -19.82 5.79 -7.33
C TRP A 73 -19.38 7.23 -7.29
N ILE A 74 -19.63 7.92 -8.41
CA ILE A 74 -19.65 9.38 -8.43
C ILE A 74 -21.09 9.83 -8.22
N VAL A 75 -21.28 10.69 -7.21
CA VAL A 75 -22.58 11.22 -6.81
C VAL A 75 -22.58 12.74 -6.99
N ASP A 76 -23.56 13.23 -7.77
CA ASP A 76 -23.85 14.65 -7.96
C ASP A 76 -25.35 14.88 -7.86
N GLY A 77 -25.81 15.47 -6.77
CA GLY A 77 -27.24 15.57 -6.43
C GLY A 77 -27.91 14.21 -6.45
N ASP A 78 -28.93 14.02 -7.30
CA ASP A 78 -29.65 12.77 -7.47
C ASP A 78 -29.01 11.81 -8.49
N THR A 79 -27.94 12.25 -9.15
CA THR A 79 -27.24 11.43 -10.14
C THR A 79 -26.19 10.55 -9.48
N ARG A 80 -26.19 9.26 -9.85
CA ARG A 80 -25.20 8.29 -9.40
C ARG A 80 -24.64 7.54 -10.59
N ARG A 81 -23.31 7.57 -10.74
CA ARG A 81 -22.59 6.86 -11.82
C ARG A 81 -21.63 5.85 -11.23
N GLU A 82 -21.74 4.60 -11.69
CA GLU A 82 -20.83 3.53 -11.26
C GLU A 82 -19.44 3.74 -11.86
N VAL A 83 -18.45 3.67 -10.99
CA VAL A 83 -17.02 3.62 -11.29
C VAL A 83 -16.41 2.48 -10.51
N VAL A 84 -15.15 2.19 -10.72
CA VAL A 84 -14.40 1.27 -9.86
C VAL A 84 -13.22 2.01 -9.22
N THR A 85 -12.83 1.55 -8.05
CA THR A 85 -11.59 1.93 -7.39
C THR A 85 -10.71 0.72 -7.19
N PHE A 86 -9.40 0.90 -7.03
CA PHE A 86 -8.54 -0.19 -6.58
C PHE A 86 -7.65 0.23 -5.42
N GLY A 87 -7.44 -0.73 -4.56
CA GLY A 87 -6.58 -0.68 -3.39
C GLY A 87 -6.84 -1.91 -2.52
N PRO A 88 -5.78 -2.47 -1.91
CA PRO A 88 -4.38 -2.11 -2.09
C PRO A 88 -3.80 -2.61 -3.41
N LEU A 89 -2.82 -1.87 -3.96
CA LEU A 89 -1.85 -2.37 -4.91
C LEU A 89 -0.56 -2.67 -4.14
N ALA A 90 -0.23 -3.93 -4.02
CA ALA A 90 0.90 -4.41 -3.24
C ALA A 90 1.92 -5.16 -4.10
N VAL A 91 3.19 -5.03 -3.74
CA VAL A 91 4.28 -5.84 -4.32
C VAL A 91 5.15 -6.34 -3.17
N GLU A 92 5.57 -7.60 -3.21
CA GLU A 92 6.51 -8.16 -2.25
C GLU A 92 7.73 -7.23 -2.18
N PRO A 93 8.08 -6.69 -1.00
CA PRO A 93 9.13 -5.67 -0.86
C PRO A 93 10.46 -6.06 -1.50
N MET A 94 10.83 -7.33 -1.42
CA MET A 94 12.06 -7.86 -2.03
C MET A 94 12.01 -7.93 -3.55
N MET A 95 10.85 -7.69 -4.15
CA MET A 95 10.61 -7.74 -5.59
C MET A 95 10.26 -6.36 -6.17
N GLU A 96 10.29 -5.30 -5.34
CA GLU A 96 10.09 -3.93 -5.83
C GLU A 96 11.13 -3.57 -6.91
N GLY A 97 10.76 -2.66 -7.82
CA GLY A 97 11.62 -2.27 -8.94
C GLY A 97 11.63 -3.23 -10.14
N ASN A 98 10.96 -4.39 -10.06
CA ASN A 98 10.83 -5.35 -11.17
C ASN A 98 9.58 -5.13 -12.04
N ASP A 99 8.92 -3.99 -11.92
CA ASP A 99 7.73 -3.59 -12.66
C ASP A 99 6.50 -4.50 -12.44
N ILE A 100 6.44 -5.23 -11.32
CA ILE A 100 5.31 -6.11 -10.99
C ILE A 100 4.03 -5.30 -10.80
N GLY A 101 4.09 -4.22 -10.00
CA GLY A 101 2.95 -3.31 -9.81
C GLY A 101 2.49 -2.68 -11.11
N GLY A 102 3.43 -2.28 -11.98
CA GLY A 102 3.11 -1.76 -13.31
C GLY A 102 2.44 -2.79 -14.21
N ALA A 103 2.88 -4.04 -14.16
CA ALA A 103 2.27 -5.14 -14.91
C ALA A 103 0.83 -5.42 -14.44
N LEU A 104 0.57 -5.44 -13.12
CA LEU A 104 -0.77 -5.57 -12.54
C LEU A 104 -1.69 -4.43 -12.99
N VAL A 105 -1.24 -3.19 -12.92
CA VAL A 105 -2.04 -2.03 -13.36
C VAL A 105 -2.37 -2.15 -14.86
N ARG A 106 -1.38 -2.40 -15.73
CA ARG A 106 -1.63 -2.50 -17.18
C ARG A 106 -2.59 -3.63 -17.54
N GLU A 107 -2.45 -4.80 -16.92
CA GLU A 107 -3.34 -5.94 -17.13
C GLU A 107 -4.79 -5.58 -16.75
N THR A 108 -4.96 -4.99 -15.56
CA THR A 108 -6.30 -4.68 -15.06
C THR A 108 -6.95 -3.49 -15.77
N LEU A 109 -6.18 -2.51 -16.26
CA LEU A 109 -6.69 -1.44 -17.13
C LEU A 109 -7.26 -2.04 -18.46
N GLY A 110 -6.54 -3.03 -19.02
CA GLY A 110 -7.02 -3.75 -20.22
C GLY A 110 -8.36 -4.46 -19.98
N LEU A 111 -8.53 -5.08 -18.81
CA LEU A 111 -9.78 -5.76 -18.43
C LEU A 111 -10.90 -4.78 -18.12
N ALA A 112 -10.60 -3.67 -17.47
CA ALA A 112 -11.57 -2.68 -17.03
C ALA A 112 -12.32 -2.01 -18.20
N GLY A 113 -11.70 -1.87 -19.37
CA GLY A 113 -12.33 -1.37 -20.58
C GLY A 113 -13.55 -2.18 -21.00
N SER A 114 -13.60 -3.48 -20.68
CA SER A 114 -14.73 -4.37 -21.00
C SER A 114 -15.70 -4.57 -19.82
N PHE A 115 -15.40 -4.03 -18.65
CA PHE A 115 -16.18 -4.25 -17.42
C PHE A 115 -17.47 -3.44 -17.39
N GLY A 116 -17.51 -2.28 -18.08
CA GLY A 116 -18.69 -1.43 -18.20
C GLY A 116 -18.78 -0.30 -17.16
N ALA A 117 -17.81 -0.15 -16.27
CA ALA A 117 -17.72 1.03 -15.40
C ALA A 117 -17.34 2.28 -16.22
N ALA A 118 -17.74 3.47 -15.75
CA ALA A 118 -17.44 4.71 -16.45
C ALA A 118 -15.95 5.09 -16.37
N GLY A 119 -15.28 4.74 -15.28
CA GLY A 119 -13.88 5.06 -15.05
C GLY A 119 -13.31 4.36 -13.83
N ILE A 120 -12.02 4.50 -13.64
CA ILE A 120 -11.30 4.05 -12.44
C ILE A 120 -10.87 5.28 -11.67
N ILE A 121 -11.18 5.34 -10.37
CA ILE A 121 -10.82 6.45 -9.49
C ILE A 121 -10.08 5.89 -8.30
N ILE A 122 -8.95 6.48 -7.94
CA ILE A 122 -8.08 5.99 -6.88
C ILE A 122 -7.56 7.13 -6.01
N MET A 123 -7.18 6.78 -4.80
CA MET A 123 -6.28 7.58 -3.97
C MET A 123 -4.87 6.99 -4.09
N GLY A 124 -4.00 7.62 -4.88
CA GLY A 124 -2.71 7.05 -5.21
C GLY A 124 -1.60 8.08 -5.36
N GLU A 125 -0.37 7.62 -5.46
CA GLU A 125 0.82 8.45 -5.57
C GLU A 125 0.80 9.30 -6.86
N PRO A 126 0.77 10.64 -6.77
CA PRO A 126 0.66 11.53 -7.93
C PRO A 126 1.81 11.41 -8.94
N TYR A 127 2.95 10.84 -8.52
CA TYR A 127 4.13 10.63 -9.37
C TYR A 127 4.18 9.24 -10.00
N TYR A 128 3.35 8.31 -9.54
CA TYR A 128 3.36 6.94 -10.01
C TYR A 128 2.32 6.68 -11.11
N TYR A 129 1.07 7.06 -10.89
CA TYR A 129 -0.06 6.68 -11.74
C TYR A 129 -0.20 7.44 -13.06
N PRO A 130 0.32 8.67 -13.24
CA PRO A 130 0.25 9.36 -14.55
C PRO A 130 0.92 8.61 -15.70
N ARG A 131 1.91 7.76 -15.41
CA ARG A 131 2.56 6.90 -16.42
C ARG A 131 1.61 5.90 -17.07
N PHE A 132 0.46 5.61 -16.43
CA PHE A 132 -0.57 4.72 -16.94
C PHE A 132 -1.76 5.48 -17.55
N GLY A 133 -1.72 6.81 -17.57
CA GLY A 133 -2.77 7.66 -18.10
C GLY A 133 -3.75 8.20 -17.06
N PHE A 134 -3.52 7.97 -15.77
CA PHE A 134 -4.31 8.61 -14.73
C PHE A 134 -4.06 10.11 -14.69
N ARG A 135 -5.12 10.88 -14.45
CA ARG A 135 -5.14 12.33 -14.35
C ARG A 135 -5.76 12.75 -13.03
N ARG A 136 -5.51 13.98 -12.58
CA ARG A 136 -6.05 14.49 -11.31
C ARG A 136 -7.57 14.57 -11.34
N GLY A 137 -8.23 14.20 -10.22
CA GLY A 137 -9.69 14.31 -10.07
C GLY A 137 -10.21 15.72 -10.28
N ALA A 138 -9.43 16.74 -9.88
CA ALA A 138 -9.75 18.15 -10.09
C ALA A 138 -10.00 18.50 -11.57
N GLU A 139 -9.33 17.85 -12.52
CA GLU A 139 -9.51 18.08 -13.95
C GLU A 139 -10.89 17.66 -14.46
N PHE A 140 -11.56 16.77 -13.70
CA PHE A 140 -12.90 16.27 -14.01
C PHE A 140 -13.98 16.80 -13.04
N GLY A 141 -13.63 17.71 -12.12
CA GLY A 141 -14.56 18.16 -11.09
C GLY A 141 -14.95 17.07 -10.09
N ILE A 142 -14.07 16.07 -9.89
CA ILE A 142 -14.29 14.97 -8.95
C ILE A 142 -13.60 15.30 -7.63
N THR A 143 -14.33 15.07 -6.54
CA THR A 143 -13.87 15.27 -5.17
C THR A 143 -13.99 13.98 -4.36
N ASP A 144 -13.33 13.93 -3.21
CA ASP A 144 -13.60 12.91 -2.20
C ASP A 144 -15.01 13.10 -1.58
N ALA A 145 -15.38 12.23 -0.65
CA ALA A 145 -16.67 12.27 0.02
C ALA A 145 -16.89 13.59 0.81
N TRP A 146 -15.81 14.26 1.24
CA TRP A 146 -15.86 15.52 2.00
C TRP A 146 -15.85 16.76 1.12
N GLY A 147 -15.67 16.61 -0.20
CA GLY A 147 -15.64 17.71 -1.17
C GLY A 147 -14.23 18.26 -1.45
N ASN A 148 -13.17 17.57 -1.02
CA ASN A 148 -11.80 17.93 -1.35
C ASN A 148 -11.35 17.25 -2.64
N SER A 149 -10.39 17.84 -3.35
CA SER A 149 -9.78 17.26 -4.55
C SER A 149 -8.24 17.25 -4.39
N PRO A 150 -7.71 16.37 -3.52
CA PRO A 150 -6.27 16.27 -3.32
C PRO A 150 -5.59 15.76 -4.60
N ASP A 151 -4.30 16.07 -4.77
CA ASP A 151 -3.49 15.58 -5.89
C ASP A 151 -3.45 14.05 -6.01
N ALA A 152 -3.63 13.36 -4.89
CA ALA A 152 -3.70 11.90 -4.81
C ALA A 152 -5.01 11.31 -5.39
N LEU A 153 -6.08 12.11 -5.49
CA LEU A 153 -7.33 11.69 -6.12
C LEU A 153 -7.15 11.69 -7.64
N MET A 154 -7.04 10.51 -8.21
CA MET A 154 -6.69 10.33 -9.61
C MET A 154 -7.73 9.51 -10.36
N VAL A 155 -7.91 9.82 -11.62
CA VAL A 155 -8.98 9.33 -12.50
C VAL A 155 -8.36 8.76 -13.78
N PHE A 156 -8.85 7.60 -14.18
CA PHE A 156 -8.64 7.01 -15.49
C PHE A 156 -10.01 6.80 -16.18
N PRO A 157 -10.40 7.63 -17.16
CA PRO A 157 -11.63 7.45 -17.93
C PRO A 157 -11.62 6.13 -18.72
N LEU A 158 -12.72 5.39 -18.69
CA LEU A 158 -12.89 4.16 -19.46
C LEU A 158 -13.76 4.34 -20.70
N ASN A 159 -14.48 5.46 -20.79
CA ASN A 159 -15.31 5.80 -21.96
C ASN A 159 -15.28 7.31 -22.24
N ASP A 160 -15.70 7.71 -23.43
CA ASP A 160 -15.67 9.09 -23.89
C ASP A 160 -16.65 10.01 -23.12
N ASP A 161 -17.70 9.43 -22.57
CA ASP A 161 -18.73 10.17 -21.81
C ASP A 161 -18.25 10.55 -20.42
N PHE A 162 -17.09 10.07 -19.97
CA PHE A 162 -16.56 10.35 -18.64
C PHE A 162 -16.34 11.85 -18.40
N SER A 163 -16.06 12.63 -19.44
CA SER A 163 -15.87 14.07 -19.34
C SER A 163 -17.10 14.83 -18.82
N SER A 164 -18.30 14.23 -18.91
CA SER A 164 -19.54 14.78 -18.36
C SER A 164 -19.81 14.39 -16.91
N ILE A 165 -18.96 13.54 -16.32
CA ILE A 165 -19.13 13.00 -14.96
C ILE A 165 -18.34 13.88 -13.98
N HIS A 166 -19.02 14.43 -12.98
CA HIS A 166 -18.45 15.21 -11.89
C HIS A 166 -19.20 14.91 -10.58
N GLY A 167 -18.62 15.30 -9.46
CA GLY A 167 -19.25 15.08 -8.14
C GLY A 167 -18.31 14.40 -7.14
N LYS A 168 -18.92 13.81 -6.12
CA LYS A 168 -18.21 13.18 -5.01
C LYS A 168 -17.97 11.69 -5.26
N LEU A 169 -16.74 11.24 -5.05
CA LEU A 169 -16.44 9.82 -4.97
C LEU A 169 -17.01 9.25 -3.67
N ILE A 170 -17.82 8.23 -3.78
CA ILE A 170 -18.34 7.44 -2.67
C ILE A 170 -17.87 6.00 -2.86
N GLU A 171 -17.02 5.55 -1.97
CA GLU A 171 -16.48 4.19 -1.95
C GLU A 171 -17.42 3.21 -1.25
N SER A 172 -17.05 1.94 -1.20
CA SER A 172 -17.83 0.92 -0.50
C SER A 172 -17.94 1.23 1.00
N GLN A 173 -19.15 1.12 1.52
CA GLN A 173 -19.40 1.25 2.98
C GLN A 173 -18.71 0.16 3.79
N ASP A 174 -18.34 -0.96 3.16
CA ASP A 174 -17.62 -2.02 3.86
C ASP A 174 -16.24 -1.57 4.34
N PHE A 175 -15.69 -0.48 3.79
CA PHE A 175 -14.41 0.11 4.27
C PHE A 175 -14.53 0.72 5.67
N GLU A 176 -15.74 1.08 6.12
CA GLU A 176 -15.99 1.53 7.50
C GLU A 176 -15.66 0.44 8.53
N LYS A 177 -15.59 -0.85 8.12
CA LYS A 177 -15.13 -1.95 8.99
C LYS A 177 -13.67 -1.79 9.43
N LEU A 178 -12.88 -0.97 8.74
CA LEU A 178 -11.53 -0.61 9.19
C LEU A 178 -11.53 0.29 10.43
N ASP A 179 -12.65 0.92 10.77
CA ASP A 179 -12.81 1.72 11.99
C ASP A 179 -13.28 0.87 13.18
N ASP A 180 -13.71 -0.38 12.92
CA ASP A 180 -14.13 -1.32 13.95
C ASP A 180 -12.93 -2.06 14.56
N GLN A 181 -12.47 -1.55 15.71
CA GLN A 181 -11.30 -2.09 16.41
C GLN A 181 -11.48 -3.56 16.84
N GLU A 182 -12.70 -4.01 17.14
CA GLU A 182 -12.96 -5.41 17.51
C GLU A 182 -12.74 -6.33 16.31
N THR A 183 -13.29 -5.97 15.15
CA THR A 183 -13.06 -6.68 13.88
C THR A 183 -11.59 -6.71 13.51
N LEU A 184 -10.88 -5.58 13.62
CA LEU A 184 -9.45 -5.50 13.29
C LEU A 184 -8.61 -6.38 14.24
N ASN A 185 -8.90 -6.35 15.54
CA ASN A 185 -8.18 -7.18 16.51
C ASN A 185 -8.40 -8.67 16.23
N ARG A 186 -9.65 -9.08 16.01
CA ARG A 186 -10.01 -10.47 15.73
C ARG A 186 -9.31 -11.01 14.49
N ILE A 187 -9.31 -10.26 13.39
CA ILE A 187 -8.61 -10.66 12.16
C ILE A 187 -7.10 -10.60 12.37
N GLY A 188 -6.60 -9.57 13.05
CA GLY A 188 -5.18 -9.35 13.31
C GLY A 188 -4.51 -10.41 14.18
N GLU A 189 -5.29 -11.18 14.99
CA GLU A 189 -4.76 -12.31 15.77
C GLU A 189 -4.20 -13.44 14.90
N GLU A 190 -4.65 -13.56 13.66
CA GLU A 190 -4.19 -14.58 12.72
C GLU A 190 -2.83 -14.25 12.08
N PHE A 191 -2.34 -13.02 12.28
CA PHE A 191 -1.11 -12.55 11.67
C PHE A 191 0.07 -12.47 12.65
N PRO A 192 1.32 -12.64 12.16
CA PRO A 192 2.51 -12.42 12.96
C PRO A 192 2.53 -11.01 13.54
N LYS A 193 2.92 -10.90 14.80
CA LYS A 193 3.08 -9.60 15.46
C LYS A 193 4.46 -9.04 15.18
N TYR A 194 4.56 -8.15 14.22
CA TYR A 194 5.78 -7.44 13.92
C TYR A 194 5.90 -6.14 14.71
N ARG A 195 7.14 -5.71 14.90
CA ARG A 195 7.45 -4.48 15.60
C ARG A 195 6.90 -3.25 14.85
N LYS A 196 6.09 -2.44 15.54
CA LYS A 196 5.65 -1.14 15.03
C LYS A 196 6.72 -0.10 15.30
N VAL A 197 7.08 0.67 14.29
CA VAL A 197 8.09 1.74 14.39
C VAL A 197 7.38 3.07 14.15
N LYS A 198 7.52 4.02 15.09
CA LYS A 198 7.07 5.40 14.85
C LYS A 198 7.94 6.00 13.75
N ALA A 199 7.32 6.52 12.71
CA ALA A 199 8.01 7.38 11.77
C ALA A 199 8.50 8.64 12.52
N GLN A 200 9.79 8.97 12.39
CA GLN A 200 10.25 10.30 12.82
C GLN A 200 9.67 11.35 11.89
N GLU A 201 9.43 12.57 12.39
CA GLU A 201 9.11 13.71 11.55
C GLU A 201 10.10 13.80 10.38
N GLY A 202 9.59 13.81 9.14
CA GLY A 202 10.42 13.77 7.93
C GLY A 202 10.84 12.37 7.48
N PHE A 203 10.42 11.29 8.16
CA PHE A 203 10.61 9.93 7.65
C PHE A 203 9.54 9.64 6.59
N GLN A 204 9.87 9.89 5.34
CA GLN A 204 9.16 9.32 4.21
C GLN A 204 9.87 8.02 3.84
N GLN A 205 9.15 6.92 3.78
CA GLN A 205 9.69 5.71 3.19
C GLN A 205 9.91 5.99 1.70
N ILE A 206 11.15 6.33 1.35
CA ILE A 206 11.52 6.51 -0.05
C ILE A 206 11.41 5.13 -0.72
N PHE A 207 10.80 5.10 -1.89
CA PHE A 207 10.65 3.89 -2.70
C PHE A 207 11.98 3.12 -2.78
N GLY A 208 11.95 1.82 -2.47
CA GLY A 208 13.15 0.97 -2.46
C GLY A 208 13.98 1.03 -1.17
N GLN A 209 13.55 1.75 -0.14
CA GLN A 209 14.19 1.71 1.19
C GLN A 209 13.38 0.83 2.14
N HIS A 210 14.08 0.04 2.92
CA HIS A 210 13.51 -0.94 3.83
C HIS A 210 14.01 -0.70 5.25
N LEU A 211 13.23 -1.12 6.24
CA LEU A 211 13.61 -1.09 7.66
C LEU A 211 13.92 -2.50 8.14
N GLY A 212 15.00 -2.64 8.87
CA GLY A 212 15.38 -3.91 9.48
C GLY A 212 16.12 -3.71 10.78
N VAL A 213 16.37 -4.79 11.50
CA VAL A 213 17.11 -4.81 12.76
C VAL A 213 18.41 -5.56 12.58
N VAL A 214 19.52 -5.00 13.04
CA VAL A 214 20.82 -5.68 13.01
C VAL A 214 20.84 -6.77 14.09
N GLU A 215 20.98 -8.03 13.66
CA GLU A 215 21.07 -9.18 14.56
C GLU A 215 22.49 -9.67 14.83
N ALA A 216 23.39 -9.48 13.86
CA ALA A 216 24.79 -9.84 14.00
C ALA A 216 25.70 -8.93 13.16
N ILE A 217 26.96 -8.84 13.56
CA ILE A 217 27.99 -8.10 12.84
C ILE A 217 29.23 -8.98 12.79
N GLN A 218 29.71 -9.28 11.58
CA GLN A 218 30.91 -10.06 11.37
C GLN A 218 31.70 -9.48 10.19
N ASP A 219 32.97 -9.15 10.40
CA ASP A 219 33.91 -8.69 9.36
C ASP A 219 33.39 -7.51 8.53
N GLY A 220 32.61 -6.59 9.16
CA GLY A 220 32.02 -5.42 8.48
C GLY A 220 30.76 -5.74 7.69
N VAL A 221 30.26 -6.96 7.76
CA VAL A 221 28.98 -7.39 7.20
C VAL A 221 27.96 -7.39 8.34
N TYR A 222 26.81 -6.79 8.08
CA TYR A 222 25.68 -6.70 8.99
C TYR A 222 24.62 -7.70 8.60
N SER A 223 24.24 -8.61 9.51
CA SER A 223 23.09 -9.47 9.34
C SER A 223 21.86 -8.70 9.80
N VAL A 224 21.02 -8.29 8.85
CA VAL A 224 19.83 -7.47 9.10
C VAL A 224 18.59 -8.36 9.00
N ARG A 225 17.84 -8.46 10.10
CA ARG A 225 16.51 -9.09 10.08
C ARG A 225 15.54 -8.17 9.38
N TYR A 226 15.02 -8.65 8.27
CA TYR A 226 13.97 -8.02 7.50
C TYR A 226 12.81 -9.00 7.35
N TRP A 227 11.75 -8.80 8.07
CA TRP A 227 10.68 -9.77 8.24
C TRP A 227 11.22 -11.11 8.75
N GLU A 228 10.91 -12.22 8.10
CA GLU A 228 11.41 -13.55 8.42
C GLU A 228 12.78 -13.86 7.81
N LYS A 229 13.31 -12.96 6.99
CA LYS A 229 14.57 -13.15 6.26
C LYS A 229 15.73 -12.48 6.98
N LEU A 230 16.87 -13.13 6.94
CA LEU A 230 18.14 -12.55 7.35
C LEU A 230 18.91 -12.13 6.10
N ILE A 231 19.26 -10.85 6.04
CA ILE A 231 19.88 -10.23 4.87
C ILE A 231 21.29 -9.78 5.25
N SER A 232 22.26 -10.11 4.41
CA SER A 232 23.62 -9.57 4.55
C SER A 232 23.68 -8.19 3.92
N ALA A 233 24.10 -7.18 4.70
CA ALA A 233 24.20 -5.81 4.26
C ALA A 233 25.56 -5.19 4.62
N HIS A 234 26.00 -4.23 3.81
CA HIS A 234 27.19 -3.42 4.06
C HIS A 234 26.79 -1.98 4.35
N LEU A 235 27.66 -1.20 5.00
CA LEU A 235 27.42 0.23 5.13
C LEU A 235 27.51 0.93 3.78
N ALA A 236 26.58 1.84 3.51
CA ALA A 236 26.73 2.79 2.41
C ALA A 236 27.84 3.82 2.77
N GLY A 237 28.61 4.25 1.78
CA GLY A 237 29.75 5.14 2.00
C GLY A 237 29.42 6.50 2.62
N ALA A 238 28.16 6.93 2.57
CA ALA A 238 27.66 8.16 3.19
C ALA A 238 27.15 7.97 4.63
N THR A 239 27.15 6.74 5.16
CA THR A 239 26.62 6.45 6.50
C THR A 239 27.69 6.79 7.53
N THR A 240 27.46 7.83 8.31
CA THR A 240 28.41 8.35 9.33
C THR A 240 28.37 7.57 10.63
N GLU A 241 27.28 6.90 10.92
CA GLU A 241 27.07 6.15 12.15
C GLU A 241 27.15 4.64 11.90
N LYS A 242 27.90 3.93 12.74
CA LYS A 242 28.01 2.46 12.67
C LYS A 242 26.89 1.83 13.50
N PRO A 243 26.06 0.95 12.89
CA PRO A 243 25.07 0.23 13.65
C PRO A 243 25.72 -0.79 14.60
N VAL A 244 25.04 -1.05 15.71
CA VAL A 244 25.36 -2.12 16.66
C VAL A 244 24.26 -3.17 16.61
N VAL A 245 24.48 -4.34 17.20
CA VAL A 245 23.42 -5.36 17.33
C VAL A 245 22.23 -4.77 18.08
N GLY A 246 21.04 -4.94 17.55
CA GLY A 246 19.81 -4.33 18.05
C GLY A 246 19.48 -2.97 17.42
N SER A 247 20.37 -2.37 16.61
CA SER A 247 20.05 -1.14 15.89
C SER A 247 18.97 -1.36 14.86
N ASP A 248 17.98 -0.47 14.84
CA ASP A 248 17.11 -0.29 13.69
C ASP A 248 17.88 0.42 12.59
N VAL A 249 17.82 -0.12 11.39
CA VAL A 249 18.53 0.42 10.24
C VAL A 249 17.61 0.56 9.04
N GLN A 250 17.83 1.61 8.28
CA GLN A 250 17.29 1.75 6.95
C GLN A 250 18.31 1.21 5.96
N PHE A 251 17.88 0.37 5.03
CA PHE A 251 18.74 -0.18 4.01
C PHE A 251 18.08 -0.17 2.63
N VAL A 252 18.88 -0.16 1.60
CA VAL A 252 18.45 -0.32 0.21
C VAL A 252 18.88 -1.69 -0.29
N TRP A 253 18.11 -2.20 -1.20
CA TRP A 253 18.38 -3.44 -1.91
C TRP A 253 18.56 -3.11 -3.39
N ASN A 254 19.62 -3.62 -4.01
CA ASN A 254 19.77 -3.51 -5.45
C ASN A 254 19.34 -4.80 -6.15
N HIS A 255 19.06 -4.72 -7.46
CA HIS A 255 18.62 -5.86 -8.27
C HIS A 255 19.67 -6.97 -8.42
N GLN A 256 20.89 -6.75 -7.93
CA GLN A 256 21.99 -7.71 -7.94
C GLN A 256 22.09 -8.50 -6.62
N GLY A 257 21.16 -8.26 -5.70
CA GLY A 257 21.13 -8.92 -4.40
C GLY A 257 22.06 -8.31 -3.36
N GLU A 258 22.66 -7.15 -3.63
CA GLU A 258 23.45 -6.41 -2.65
C GLU A 258 22.56 -5.51 -1.81
N SER A 259 22.75 -5.54 -0.49
CA SER A 259 22.06 -4.65 0.44
C SER A 259 23.03 -3.69 1.08
N ARG A 260 22.62 -2.42 1.22
CA ARG A 260 23.43 -1.38 1.84
C ARG A 260 22.63 -0.62 2.90
N ILE A 261 23.16 -0.57 4.11
CA ILE A 261 22.61 0.25 5.19
C ILE A 261 22.89 1.71 4.87
N THR A 262 21.83 2.51 4.77
CA THR A 262 21.89 3.92 4.39
C THR A 262 21.74 4.83 5.61
N LYS A 263 21.11 4.37 6.69
CA LYS A 263 20.90 5.14 7.92
C LYS A 263 20.76 4.22 9.12
N VAL A 264 21.29 4.62 10.25
CA VAL A 264 21.00 4.03 11.56
C VAL A 264 19.85 4.82 12.18
N ILE A 265 18.81 4.11 12.60
CA ILE A 265 17.64 4.69 13.25
C ILE A 265 17.75 4.28 14.72
N ARG A 266 18.17 5.19 15.58
CA ARG A 266 18.27 4.89 17.01
C ARG A 266 16.90 4.80 17.63
N ASN A 267 16.62 3.63 18.24
CA ASN A 267 15.55 3.32 19.18
C ASN A 267 14.30 4.21 19.06
N LEU A 268 13.48 3.91 18.08
CA LEU A 268 12.15 4.50 17.96
C LEU A 268 11.11 3.81 18.83
N LEU A 269 11.54 2.86 19.69
CA LEU A 269 10.70 2.26 20.70
C LEU A 269 11.03 2.89 22.04
N GLU A 270 10.24 3.86 22.44
CA GLU A 270 9.92 3.98 23.85
C GLU A 270 8.99 2.81 24.18
N GLU A 271 9.39 1.96 25.10
CA GLU A 271 8.50 1.03 25.77
C GLU A 271 7.36 1.85 26.34
N GLU A 272 6.18 1.77 25.74
CA GLU A 272 4.95 2.24 26.36
C GLU A 272 4.64 1.32 27.55
N HIS A 273 5.25 1.60 28.69
CA HIS A 273 4.70 1.22 29.97
C HIS A 273 3.55 2.17 30.27
N GLY A 274 2.33 1.71 29.98
CA GLY A 274 1.11 2.10 30.63
C GLY A 274 0.63 3.52 30.39
N SER A 275 -0.18 3.73 29.36
CA SER A 275 -1.38 4.58 29.44
C SER A 275 -2.30 4.24 28.27
N GLY A 276 -3.58 4.02 28.60
CA GLY A 276 -4.60 3.60 27.67
C GLY A 276 -4.75 4.54 26.49
N ILE A 277 -4.79 3.96 25.31
CA ILE A 277 -5.08 4.66 24.07
C ILE A 277 -6.59 4.84 24.01
N SER A 278 -7.02 6.06 24.29
CA SER A 278 -8.31 6.55 23.81
C SER A 278 -8.23 6.72 22.30
N GLY A 279 -9.24 6.24 21.58
CA GLY A 279 -9.29 6.13 20.15
C GLY A 279 -8.85 7.37 19.38
N VAL A 280 -8.02 7.13 18.39
CA VAL A 280 -7.79 8.08 17.30
C VAL A 280 -8.58 7.55 16.11
N GLY A 281 -9.73 8.18 15.88
CA GLY A 281 -10.49 7.98 14.65
C GLY A 281 -9.60 8.32 13.46
N LEU A 282 -9.68 7.50 12.41
CA LEU A 282 -9.07 7.76 11.12
C LEU A 282 -9.76 8.99 10.49
N SER A 283 -9.39 10.19 10.93
CA SER A 283 -9.68 11.37 10.14
C SER A 283 -8.52 11.59 9.16
N HIS A 284 -8.77 11.31 7.90
CA HIS A 284 -7.95 11.80 6.81
C HIS A 284 -8.10 13.32 6.73
N SER A 285 -7.48 14.05 7.63
CA SER A 285 -7.42 15.51 7.56
C SER A 285 -5.98 15.93 7.36
N ALA A 286 -5.61 16.16 6.12
CA ALA A 286 -4.62 17.17 5.82
C ALA A 286 -5.27 18.54 6.10
N GLY A 287 -5.33 18.95 7.36
CA GLY A 287 -5.76 20.27 7.77
C GLY A 287 -4.60 21.25 7.65
N ALA A 288 -4.67 22.12 6.67
CA ALA A 288 -3.93 23.36 6.73
C ALA A 288 -4.61 24.25 7.78
N ASP A 289 -3.93 24.44 8.91
CA ASP A 289 -4.28 25.47 9.87
C ASP A 289 -3.72 26.79 9.38
N VAL A 290 -4.60 27.70 8.98
CA VAL A 290 -4.26 29.11 8.73
C VAL A 290 -4.83 29.91 9.89
N GLY A 291 -3.92 30.30 10.79
CA GLY A 291 -4.21 31.08 11.94
C GLY A 291 -4.66 32.52 11.64
N GLU A 292 -5.33 33.09 12.58
CA GLU A 292 -5.17 34.48 12.99
C GLU A 292 -4.18 34.57 14.16
#